data_ad2cbae0696595ee2099f1b2098a5300
#
_entry.id   ad2cbae0696595ee2099f1b2098a5300
#
_cell.length_a   1.000
_cell.length_b   1.000
_cell.length_c   1.000
_cell.angle_alpha   90.00
_cell.angle_beta   90.00
_cell.angle_gamma   90.00
#
_symmetry.space_group_name_H-M   'P 1'
#
loop_
_entity.id
_entity.type
_entity.pdbx_description
1 polymer ?
#
loop_
_entity_poly.entity_id
_entity_poly.type
_entity_poly.pdbx_seq_one_letter_code
_entity_poly.pdbx_strand_id
1 'polypeptide(L)'
;MFLRTVGVLTQLLISIFCYCTFRRITSENTAFVVSVLYYNIIPKNSTVPDFSNMLLWFSMLVFLCLLHFFLAENNEMPGKYFWLIMSGVSASALVLSYPTCLFVVLPVSIGICCVSNLKNRWRNLICYLFTCAFCGIGWLSYFLFHMSFSRFVAGVSAMFSDGSHSDTFASKLRDLFSYIYDILPLFLAAALCAFVLWKSLNVISKKQYAYSLILVI
;
A
#
# COMPACT_ATOMS: atom_id res chain seq x y z
N MET A 1 22.84 -9.59 -10.00
CA MET A 1 21.98 -10.80 -9.97
C MET A 1 21.18 -10.90 -8.68
N PHE A 2 21.79 -10.80 -7.51
CA PHE A 2 21.14 -10.92 -6.20
C PHE A 2 19.88 -10.04 -6.02
N LEU A 3 19.95 -8.73 -6.29
CA LEU A 3 18.81 -7.83 -6.11
C LEU A 3 17.60 -8.19 -6.99
N ARG A 4 17.83 -8.66 -8.22
CA ARG A 4 16.72 -9.14 -9.08
C ARG A 4 16.05 -10.38 -8.52
N THR A 5 16.82 -11.31 -7.97
CA THR A 5 16.28 -12.51 -7.33
C THR A 5 15.43 -12.15 -6.12
N VAL A 6 15.91 -11.22 -5.27
CA VAL A 6 15.13 -10.72 -4.12
C VAL A 6 13.82 -10.09 -4.59
N GLY A 7 13.87 -9.25 -5.63
CA GLY A 7 12.67 -8.61 -6.16
C GLY A 7 11.64 -9.61 -6.70
N VAL A 8 12.08 -10.58 -7.51
CA VAL A 8 11.20 -11.64 -8.04
C VAL A 8 10.57 -12.45 -6.92
N LEU A 9 11.35 -12.85 -5.90
CA LEU A 9 10.84 -13.58 -4.76
C LEU A 9 9.83 -12.77 -3.95
N THR A 10 10.08 -11.48 -3.74
CA THR A 10 9.14 -10.58 -3.04
C THR A 10 7.84 -10.46 -3.82
N GLN A 11 7.90 -10.22 -5.13
CA GLN A 11 6.72 -10.13 -5.99
C GLN A 11 5.91 -11.44 -5.95
N LEU A 12 6.59 -12.58 -6.02
CA LEU A 12 5.96 -13.90 -5.94
C LEU A 12 5.27 -14.13 -4.60
N LEU A 13 5.94 -13.82 -3.48
CA LEU A 13 5.38 -13.99 -2.14
C LEU A 13 4.13 -13.12 -1.93
N ILE A 14 4.16 -11.86 -2.39
CA ILE A 14 2.99 -10.98 -2.29
C ILE A 14 1.86 -11.48 -3.21
N SER A 15 2.17 -11.99 -4.41
CA SER A 15 1.19 -12.60 -5.30
C SER A 15 0.52 -13.84 -4.69
N ILE A 16 1.29 -14.70 -4.04
CA ILE A 16 0.75 -15.86 -3.28
C ILE A 16 -0.13 -15.38 -2.14
N PHE A 17 0.29 -14.36 -1.39
CA PHE A 17 -0.51 -13.77 -0.32
C PHE A 17 -1.80 -13.15 -0.86
N CYS A 18 -1.75 -12.50 -2.01
CA CYS A 18 -2.90 -11.99 -2.74
C CYS A 18 -3.89 -13.12 -3.06
N TYR A 19 -3.42 -14.23 -3.65
CA TYR A 19 -4.23 -15.41 -3.93
C TYR A 19 -4.90 -15.96 -2.67
N CYS A 20 -4.12 -16.19 -1.60
CA CYS A 20 -4.64 -16.71 -0.34
C CYS A 20 -5.69 -15.82 0.29
N THR A 21 -5.54 -14.50 0.15
CA THR A 21 -6.49 -13.51 0.66
C THR A 21 -7.78 -13.53 -0.16
N PHE A 22 -7.67 -13.40 -1.47
CA PHE A 22 -8.83 -13.32 -2.35
C PHE A 22 -9.62 -14.63 -2.42
N ARG A 23 -8.96 -15.78 -2.32
CA ARG A 23 -9.64 -17.08 -2.23
C ARG A 23 -10.62 -17.18 -1.05
N ARG A 24 -10.40 -16.41 0.03
CA ARG A 24 -11.31 -16.38 1.20
C ARG A 24 -12.54 -15.51 1.00
N ILE A 25 -12.50 -14.60 0.04
CA ILE A 25 -13.55 -13.59 -0.18
C ILE A 25 -14.23 -13.68 -1.53
N THR A 26 -13.64 -14.41 -2.46
CA THR A 26 -14.14 -14.58 -3.83
C THR A 26 -14.03 -16.05 -4.28
N SER A 27 -14.35 -16.33 -5.55
CA SER A 27 -14.14 -17.64 -6.15
C SER A 27 -12.64 -17.94 -6.36
N GLU A 28 -12.25 -19.19 -6.35
CA GLU A 28 -10.87 -19.63 -6.55
C GLU A 28 -10.29 -19.17 -7.89
N ASN A 29 -11.09 -19.25 -8.96
CA ASN A 29 -10.69 -18.80 -10.30
C ASN A 29 -10.44 -17.30 -10.35
N THR A 30 -11.30 -16.49 -9.71
CA THR A 30 -11.14 -15.03 -9.62
C THR A 30 -9.88 -14.68 -8.83
N ALA A 31 -9.65 -15.35 -7.69
CA ALA A 31 -8.47 -15.14 -6.87
C ALA A 31 -7.18 -15.46 -7.65
N PHE A 32 -7.17 -16.56 -8.41
CA PHE A 32 -6.04 -16.95 -9.24
C PHE A 32 -5.74 -15.90 -10.33
N VAL A 33 -6.76 -15.48 -11.08
CA VAL A 33 -6.60 -14.48 -12.15
C VAL A 33 -6.05 -13.17 -11.62
N VAL A 34 -6.60 -12.67 -10.50
CA VAL A 34 -6.14 -11.41 -9.89
C VAL A 34 -4.70 -11.52 -9.42
N SER A 35 -4.31 -12.63 -8.84
CA SER A 35 -2.94 -12.84 -8.35
C SER A 35 -1.92 -12.95 -9.48
N VAL A 36 -2.29 -13.60 -10.58
CA VAL A 36 -1.46 -13.67 -11.79
C VAL A 36 -1.34 -12.30 -12.45
N LEU A 37 -2.43 -11.54 -12.53
CA LEU A 37 -2.38 -10.16 -13.03
C LEU A 37 -1.46 -9.29 -12.18
N TYR A 38 -1.58 -9.35 -10.86
CA TYR A 38 -0.69 -8.62 -9.96
C TYR A 38 0.77 -9.03 -10.13
N TYR A 39 1.06 -10.33 -10.24
CA TYR A 39 2.42 -10.82 -10.47
C TYR A 39 3.07 -10.24 -11.72
N ASN A 40 2.27 -10.01 -12.77
CA ASN A 40 2.74 -9.45 -14.04
C ASN A 40 2.85 -7.91 -14.06
N ILE A 41 2.41 -7.21 -13.00
CA ILE A 41 2.61 -5.77 -12.87
C ILE A 41 4.05 -5.52 -12.40
N ILE A 42 4.92 -5.20 -13.34
CA ILE A 42 6.34 -4.92 -13.08
C ILE A 42 6.65 -3.49 -13.53
N PRO A 43 6.69 -2.52 -12.61
CA PRO A 43 7.06 -1.15 -12.93
C PRO A 43 8.41 -1.10 -13.63
N LYS A 44 8.55 -0.26 -14.67
CA LYS A 44 9.80 -0.06 -15.43
C LYS A 44 10.43 -1.34 -16.00
N ASN A 45 9.65 -2.41 -16.20
CA ASN A 45 10.12 -3.71 -16.70
C ASN A 45 11.32 -4.28 -15.91
N SER A 46 11.44 -3.94 -14.65
CA SER A 46 12.51 -4.39 -13.77
C SER A 46 11.96 -4.82 -12.41
N THR A 47 12.36 -5.99 -11.94
CA THR A 47 11.98 -6.53 -10.63
C THR A 47 12.97 -6.17 -9.51
N VAL A 48 13.90 -5.27 -9.78
CA VAL A 48 14.86 -4.80 -8.76
C VAL A 48 14.12 -4.00 -7.69
N PRO A 49 14.45 -4.15 -6.39
CA PRO A 49 13.92 -3.29 -5.34
C PRO A 49 14.33 -1.84 -5.58
N ASP A 50 13.52 -1.11 -6.30
CA ASP A 50 13.57 0.32 -6.49
C ASP A 50 12.34 0.97 -5.85
N PHE A 51 12.30 2.29 -5.82
CA PHE A 51 11.19 3.02 -5.19
C PHE A 51 9.83 2.67 -5.82
N SER A 52 9.77 2.41 -7.14
CA SER A 52 8.52 2.10 -7.85
C SER A 52 7.99 0.70 -7.49
N ASN A 53 8.88 -0.30 -7.44
CA ASN A 53 8.52 -1.66 -7.04
C ASN A 53 8.17 -1.72 -5.55
N MET A 54 8.95 -1.04 -4.70
CA MET A 54 8.67 -0.99 -3.25
C MET A 54 7.34 -0.29 -2.97
N LEU A 55 7.01 0.77 -3.72
CA LEU A 55 5.71 1.43 -3.65
C LEU A 55 4.57 0.43 -3.94
N LEU A 56 4.68 -0.33 -5.04
CA LEU A 56 3.69 -1.34 -5.42
C LEU A 56 3.57 -2.45 -4.37
N TRP A 57 4.69 -2.96 -3.87
CA TRP A 57 4.70 -4.05 -2.89
C TRP A 57 4.06 -3.64 -1.56
N PHE A 58 4.48 -2.51 -1.02
CA PHE A 58 3.99 -2.07 0.27
C PHE A 58 2.54 -1.56 0.22
N SER A 59 2.12 -0.90 -0.86
CA SER A 59 0.71 -0.54 -1.03
C SER A 59 -0.18 -1.77 -1.12
N MET A 60 0.25 -2.80 -1.87
CA MET A 60 -0.49 -4.07 -1.93
C MET A 60 -0.55 -4.77 -0.57
N LEU A 61 0.56 -4.77 0.20
CA LEU A 61 0.57 -5.32 1.55
C LEU A 61 -0.37 -4.57 2.50
N VAL A 62 -0.41 -3.23 2.45
CA VAL A 62 -1.38 -2.42 3.23
C VAL A 62 -2.80 -2.85 2.88
N PHE A 63 -3.12 -2.95 1.60
CA PHE A 63 -4.43 -3.38 1.12
C PHE A 63 -4.82 -4.78 1.62
N LEU A 64 -3.95 -5.77 1.41
CA LEU A 64 -4.22 -7.16 1.82
C LEU A 64 -4.36 -7.30 3.34
N CYS A 65 -3.51 -6.62 4.11
CA CYS A 65 -3.60 -6.63 5.57
C CYS A 65 -4.89 -5.98 6.07
N LEU A 66 -5.35 -4.88 5.45
CA LEU A 66 -6.64 -4.25 5.78
C LEU A 66 -7.82 -5.17 5.45
N LEU A 67 -7.77 -5.86 4.30
CA LEU A 67 -8.81 -6.85 3.98
C LEU A 67 -8.87 -7.96 5.02
N HIS A 68 -7.72 -8.51 5.43
CA HIS A 68 -7.66 -9.51 6.50
C HIS A 68 -8.14 -8.98 7.85
N PHE A 69 -7.80 -7.71 8.17
CA PHE A 69 -8.30 -7.06 9.38
C PHE A 69 -9.82 -6.97 9.36
N PHE A 70 -10.44 -6.47 8.29
CA PHE A 70 -11.89 -6.37 8.17
C PHE A 70 -12.58 -7.74 8.17
N LEU A 71 -11.96 -8.73 7.52
CA LEU A 71 -12.46 -10.12 7.55
C LEU A 71 -12.47 -10.68 8.98
N ALA A 72 -11.39 -10.47 9.72
CA ALA A 72 -11.25 -10.92 11.10
C ALA A 72 -12.16 -10.13 12.05
N GLU A 73 -12.39 -8.84 11.80
CA GLU A 73 -13.31 -8.01 12.59
C GLU A 73 -14.76 -8.43 12.39
N ASN A 74 -15.18 -8.71 11.16
CA ASN A 74 -16.55 -9.13 10.84
C ASN A 74 -16.89 -10.51 11.41
N ASN A 75 -15.89 -11.40 11.49
CA ASN A 75 -16.07 -12.77 12.01
C ASN A 75 -15.66 -12.90 13.49
N GLU A 76 -15.38 -11.79 14.17
CA GLU A 76 -14.93 -11.75 15.58
C GLU A 76 -13.74 -12.66 15.87
N MET A 77 -12.87 -12.87 14.85
CA MET A 77 -11.74 -13.79 14.96
C MET A 77 -10.66 -13.24 15.91
N PRO A 78 -10.01 -14.12 16.70
CA PRO A 78 -8.81 -13.76 17.44
C PRO A 78 -7.69 -13.41 16.44
N GLY A 79 -6.86 -12.41 16.78
CA GLY A 79 -5.72 -12.04 15.95
C GLY A 79 -5.97 -10.91 14.94
N LYS A 80 -7.14 -10.27 14.93
CA LYS A 80 -7.41 -9.12 14.07
C LYS A 80 -6.39 -7.99 14.20
N TYR A 81 -5.87 -7.76 15.42
CA TYR A 81 -4.85 -6.75 15.67
C TYR A 81 -3.51 -7.05 15.01
N PHE A 82 -3.17 -8.32 14.83
CA PHE A 82 -1.98 -8.71 14.06
C PHE A 82 -2.03 -8.13 12.64
N TRP A 83 -3.16 -8.27 11.95
CA TRP A 83 -3.33 -7.75 10.60
C TRP A 83 -3.32 -6.22 10.56
N LEU A 84 -3.88 -5.58 11.58
CA LEU A 84 -3.85 -4.12 11.70
C LEU A 84 -2.44 -3.60 11.94
N ILE A 85 -1.66 -4.26 12.79
CA ILE A 85 -0.24 -3.98 13.03
C ILE A 85 0.56 -4.18 11.74
N MET A 86 0.38 -5.29 11.05
CA MET A 86 1.06 -5.56 9.78
C MET A 86 0.72 -4.51 8.70
N SER A 87 -0.52 -4.01 8.68
CA SER A 87 -0.90 -2.88 7.82
C SER A 87 -0.14 -1.60 8.20
N GLY A 88 -0.02 -1.29 9.49
CA GLY A 88 0.75 -0.13 9.98
C GLY A 88 2.24 -0.22 9.66
N VAL A 89 2.84 -1.40 9.82
CA VAL A 89 4.24 -1.67 9.43
C VAL A 89 4.44 -1.48 7.92
N SER A 90 3.53 -2.04 7.11
CA SER A 90 3.57 -1.90 5.65
C SER A 90 3.39 -0.45 5.20
N ALA A 91 2.48 0.30 5.85
CA ALA A 91 2.29 1.73 5.59
C ALA A 91 3.54 2.55 5.95
N SER A 92 4.21 2.21 7.04
CA SER A 92 5.47 2.85 7.44
C SER A 92 6.59 2.54 6.43
N ALA A 93 6.70 1.30 5.96
CA ALA A 93 7.65 0.91 4.91
C ALA A 93 7.34 1.62 3.57
N LEU A 94 6.06 1.82 3.26
CA LEU A 94 5.62 2.59 2.10
C LEU A 94 6.10 4.05 2.18
N VAL A 95 5.91 4.71 3.33
CA VAL A 95 6.39 6.09 3.58
C VAL A 95 7.91 6.19 3.48
N LEU A 96 8.63 5.17 3.95
CA LEU A 96 10.09 5.13 3.84
C LEU A 96 10.56 4.98 2.38
N SER A 97 9.84 4.20 1.59
CA SER A 97 10.13 4.02 0.16
C SER A 97 9.84 5.29 -0.63
N TYR A 98 8.79 6.03 -0.23
CA TYR A 98 8.39 7.26 -0.89
C TYR A 98 7.72 8.21 0.13
N PRO A 99 8.42 9.24 0.63
CA PRO A 99 7.95 10.09 1.73
C PRO A 99 6.61 10.78 1.51
N THR A 100 6.25 11.09 0.25
CA THR A 100 4.93 11.67 -0.07
C THR A 100 3.77 10.73 0.27
N CYS A 101 4.02 9.42 0.39
CA CYS A 101 3.01 8.45 0.84
C CYS A 101 2.60 8.63 2.31
N LEU A 102 3.22 9.56 3.05
CA LEU A 102 2.72 9.96 4.37
C LEU A 102 1.25 10.39 4.30
N PHE A 103 0.82 10.98 3.18
CA PHE A 103 -0.58 11.32 2.96
C PHE A 103 -1.51 10.10 2.87
N VAL A 104 -1.00 8.90 2.62
CA VAL A 104 -1.79 7.65 2.63
C VAL A 104 -2.20 7.26 4.06
N VAL A 105 -1.39 7.59 5.06
CA VAL A 105 -1.67 7.27 6.47
C VAL A 105 -2.97 7.93 6.96
N LEU A 106 -3.24 9.17 6.50
CA LEU A 106 -4.45 9.91 6.88
C LEU A 106 -5.74 9.24 6.37
N PRO A 107 -5.93 8.97 5.06
CA PRO A 107 -7.13 8.30 4.59
C PRO A 107 -7.27 6.88 5.15
N VAL A 108 -6.19 6.14 5.39
CA VAL A 108 -6.25 4.85 6.10
C VAL A 108 -6.83 5.03 7.50
N SER A 109 -6.34 6.03 8.24
CA SER A 109 -6.82 6.33 9.59
C SER A 109 -8.31 6.72 9.61
N ILE A 110 -8.72 7.61 8.69
CA ILE A 110 -10.12 8.03 8.55
C ILE A 110 -11.01 6.82 8.25
N GLY A 111 -10.59 5.95 7.37
CA GLY A 111 -11.42 4.81 7.03
C GLY A 111 -11.47 3.72 8.08
N ILE A 112 -10.40 3.48 8.83
CA ILE A 112 -10.48 2.63 10.02
C ILE A 112 -11.57 3.17 10.95
N CYS A 113 -11.64 4.49 11.16
CA CYS A 113 -12.68 5.12 11.95
C CYS A 113 -14.09 4.97 11.35
N CYS A 114 -14.23 5.12 10.02
CA CYS A 114 -15.53 5.16 9.36
C CYS A 114 -16.10 3.78 9.04
N VAL A 115 -15.23 2.78 8.83
CA VAL A 115 -15.60 1.45 8.32
C VAL A 115 -15.56 0.38 9.39
N SER A 116 -14.69 0.52 10.40
CA SER A 116 -14.63 -0.39 11.54
C SER A 116 -15.89 -0.32 12.41
N ASN A 117 -16.10 -1.37 13.16
CA ASN A 117 -17.21 -1.48 14.10
C ASN A 117 -17.17 -0.32 15.12
N LEU A 118 -18.27 0.39 15.32
CA LEU A 118 -18.38 1.59 16.17
C LEU A 118 -17.79 1.38 17.59
N LYS A 119 -17.98 0.17 18.14
CA LYS A 119 -17.49 -0.20 19.48
C LYS A 119 -15.94 -0.19 19.59
N ASN A 120 -15.25 -0.52 18.51
CA ASN A 120 -13.79 -0.75 18.52
C ASN A 120 -13.00 0.29 17.71
N ARG A 121 -13.67 1.23 17.04
CA ARG A 121 -13.04 2.14 16.07
C ARG A 121 -11.84 2.91 16.62
N TRP A 122 -11.98 3.47 17.82
CA TRP A 122 -10.91 4.24 18.46
C TRP A 122 -9.72 3.36 18.85
N ARG A 123 -9.99 2.16 19.37
CA ARG A 123 -8.95 1.21 19.71
C ARG A 123 -8.18 0.73 18.47
N ASN A 124 -8.88 0.49 17.38
CA ASN A 124 -8.29 0.12 16.10
C ASN A 124 -7.44 1.25 15.55
N LEU A 125 -7.94 2.49 15.57
CA LEU A 125 -7.19 3.67 15.15
C LEU A 125 -5.92 3.87 15.98
N ILE A 126 -6.03 3.83 17.30
CA ILE A 126 -4.88 3.99 18.19
C ILE A 126 -3.84 2.89 17.93
N CYS A 127 -4.25 1.65 17.77
CA CYS A 127 -3.36 0.53 17.46
C CYS A 127 -2.60 0.77 16.14
N TYR A 128 -3.30 1.21 15.11
CA TYR A 128 -2.70 1.51 13.80
C TYR A 128 -1.71 2.68 13.88
N LEU A 129 -2.14 3.83 14.43
CA LEU A 129 -1.29 5.01 14.56
C LEU A 129 -0.09 4.78 15.47
N PHE A 130 -0.27 4.05 16.58
CA PHE A 130 0.83 3.68 17.47
C PHE A 130 1.87 2.84 16.73
N THR A 131 1.43 1.89 15.89
CA THR A 131 2.33 1.08 15.07
C THR A 131 3.10 1.94 14.08
N CYS A 132 2.42 2.84 13.36
CA CYS A 132 3.07 3.77 12.44
C CYS A 132 4.09 4.67 13.16
N ALA A 133 3.71 5.24 14.31
CA ALA A 133 4.61 6.07 15.11
C ALA A 133 5.83 5.30 15.64
N PHE A 134 5.63 4.09 16.14
CA PHE A 134 6.70 3.23 16.62
C PHE A 134 7.72 2.90 15.51
N CYS A 135 7.24 2.52 14.33
CA CYS A 135 8.09 2.29 13.16
C CYS A 135 8.82 3.56 12.74
N GLY A 136 8.12 4.71 12.70
CA GLY A 136 8.72 6.00 12.36
C GLY A 136 9.82 6.42 13.34
N ILE A 137 9.58 6.27 14.65
CA ILE A 137 10.60 6.53 15.68
C ILE A 137 11.79 5.58 15.53
N GLY A 138 11.55 4.30 15.29
CA GLY A 138 12.62 3.32 15.07
C GLY A 138 13.52 3.70 13.90
N TRP A 139 12.92 4.12 12.79
CA TRP A 139 13.65 4.61 11.62
C TRP A 139 14.41 5.90 11.86
N LEU A 140 13.76 6.88 12.49
CA LEU A 140 14.40 8.14 12.83
C LEU A 140 15.60 7.89 13.74
N SER A 141 15.44 7.03 14.74
CA SER A 141 16.52 6.64 15.64
C SER A 141 17.68 6.00 14.88
N TYR A 142 17.39 5.07 13.95
CA TYR A 142 18.42 4.44 13.12
C TYR A 142 19.20 5.48 12.30
N PHE A 143 18.54 6.41 11.64
CA PHE A 143 19.21 7.46 10.87
C PHE A 143 20.07 8.37 11.76
N LEU A 144 19.52 8.83 12.89
CA LEU A 144 20.25 9.71 13.81
C LEU A 144 21.44 9.02 14.47
N PHE A 145 21.43 7.69 14.56
CA PHE A 145 22.60 6.92 15.03
C PHE A 145 23.75 6.88 14.00
N HIS A 146 23.43 6.94 12.70
CA HIS A 146 24.41 6.78 11.62
C HIS A 146 24.81 8.11 10.95
N MET A 147 24.03 9.18 11.16
CA MET A 147 24.31 10.50 10.60
C MET A 147 23.95 11.63 11.57
N SER A 148 24.62 12.78 11.43
CA SER A 148 24.28 13.96 12.22
C SER A 148 22.91 14.52 11.82
N PHE A 149 22.20 15.13 12.78
CA PHE A 149 20.89 15.72 12.53
C PHE A 149 20.91 16.77 11.40
N SER A 150 21.97 17.56 11.28
CA SER A 150 22.12 18.52 10.19
C SER A 150 22.20 17.86 8.82
N ARG A 151 22.89 16.73 8.69
CA ARG A 151 22.95 15.95 7.44
C ARG A 151 21.58 15.31 7.13
N PHE A 152 20.87 14.81 8.13
CA PHE A 152 19.53 14.29 7.96
C PHE A 152 18.57 15.36 7.42
N VAL A 153 18.55 16.55 8.04
CA VAL A 153 17.71 17.68 7.61
C VAL A 153 18.10 18.15 6.20
N ALA A 154 19.41 18.23 5.89
CA ALA A 154 19.86 18.57 4.55
C ALA A 154 19.41 17.55 3.50
N GLY A 155 19.47 16.25 3.81
CA GLY A 155 18.99 15.18 2.93
C GLY A 155 17.48 15.25 2.68
N VAL A 156 16.69 15.47 3.73
CA VAL A 156 15.25 15.67 3.61
C VAL A 156 14.94 16.93 2.80
N SER A 157 15.62 18.05 3.06
CA SER A 157 15.45 19.28 2.30
C SER A 157 15.80 19.10 0.82
N ALA A 158 16.86 18.37 0.51
CA ALA A 158 17.25 18.06 -0.86
C ALA A 158 16.18 17.26 -1.61
N MET A 159 15.48 16.33 -0.95
CA MET A 159 14.38 15.56 -1.55
C MET A 159 13.20 16.47 -1.98
N PHE A 160 12.99 17.59 -1.29
CA PHE A 160 11.91 18.53 -1.63
C PHE A 160 12.38 19.67 -2.55
N SER A 161 13.68 19.89 -2.67
CA SER A 161 14.28 20.99 -3.46
C SER A 161 14.96 20.54 -4.75
N ASP A 162 14.68 19.32 -5.21
CA ASP A 162 15.26 18.76 -6.42
C ASP A 162 14.95 19.69 -7.62
N GLY A 163 15.99 20.38 -8.09
CA GLY A 163 15.91 21.37 -9.18
C GLY A 163 15.54 20.78 -10.55
N SER A 164 15.51 19.44 -10.68
CA SER A 164 14.96 18.77 -11.86
C SER A 164 13.44 18.98 -12.03
N HIS A 165 12.77 19.50 -10.97
CA HIS A 165 11.36 19.86 -10.97
C HIS A 165 11.08 21.37 -11.03
N SER A 166 12.03 22.16 -11.51
CA SER A 166 11.86 23.62 -11.71
C SER A 166 10.89 24.00 -12.83
N ASP A 167 10.17 23.02 -13.37
CA ASP A 167 9.20 23.19 -14.43
C ASP A 167 7.99 24.01 -13.98
N THR A 168 7.48 24.84 -14.88
CA THR A 168 6.26 25.62 -14.66
C THR A 168 5.07 24.71 -14.35
N PHE A 169 4.10 25.19 -13.57
CA PHE A 169 2.88 24.44 -13.23
C PHE A 169 2.18 23.87 -14.48
N ALA A 170 2.27 24.58 -15.61
CA ALA A 170 1.70 24.12 -16.89
C ALA A 170 2.45 22.91 -17.47
N SER A 171 3.80 22.83 -17.35
CA SER A 171 4.55 21.65 -17.80
C SER A 171 4.24 20.44 -16.91
N LYS A 172 4.14 20.62 -15.60
CA LYS A 172 3.76 19.56 -14.66
C LYS A 172 2.36 19.00 -14.93
N LEU A 173 1.41 19.88 -15.28
CA LEU A 173 0.07 19.46 -15.71
C LEU A 173 0.13 18.65 -17.02
N ARG A 174 0.92 19.10 -17.99
CA ARG A 174 1.10 18.39 -19.26
C ARG A 174 1.71 17.01 -19.05
N ASP A 175 2.74 16.92 -18.21
CA ASP A 175 3.38 15.66 -17.85
C ASP A 175 2.40 14.74 -17.13
N LEU A 176 1.60 15.28 -16.20
CA LEU A 176 0.54 14.53 -15.51
C LEU A 176 -0.48 13.94 -16.51
N PHE A 177 -0.94 14.73 -17.48
CA PHE A 177 -1.85 14.24 -18.51
C PHE A 177 -1.20 13.20 -19.42
N SER A 178 0.08 13.35 -19.78
CA SER A 178 0.83 12.35 -20.52
C SER A 178 0.94 11.04 -19.72
N TYR A 179 1.32 11.11 -18.45
CA TYR A 179 1.37 9.94 -17.57
C TYR A 179 0.01 9.27 -17.40
N ILE A 180 -1.08 10.04 -17.24
CA ILE A 180 -2.45 9.50 -17.15
C ILE A 180 -2.79 8.75 -18.43
N TYR A 181 -2.45 9.30 -19.60
CA TYR A 181 -2.71 8.65 -20.88
C TYR A 181 -1.94 7.34 -21.04
N ASP A 182 -0.66 7.32 -20.65
CA ASP A 182 0.19 6.13 -20.73
C ASP A 182 -0.24 5.03 -19.74
N ILE A 183 -0.79 5.43 -18.58
CA ILE A 183 -1.27 4.51 -17.54
C ILE A 183 -2.75 4.13 -17.74
N LEU A 184 -3.48 4.82 -18.63
CA LEU A 184 -4.92 4.62 -18.81
C LEU A 184 -5.31 3.15 -19.07
N PRO A 185 -4.60 2.36 -19.92
CA PRO A 185 -4.93 0.94 -20.10
C PRO A 185 -4.78 0.12 -18.83
N LEU A 186 -3.74 0.42 -18.01
CA LEU A 186 -3.51 -0.23 -16.74
C LEU A 186 -4.60 0.15 -15.72
N PHE A 187 -5.00 1.42 -15.71
CA PHE A 187 -6.08 1.92 -14.86
C PHE A 187 -7.42 1.27 -15.21
N LEU A 188 -7.72 1.10 -16.49
CA LEU A 188 -8.92 0.41 -16.97
C LEU A 188 -8.91 -1.07 -16.59
N ALA A 189 -7.76 -1.74 -16.73
CA ALA A 189 -7.60 -3.13 -16.31
C ALA A 189 -7.78 -3.29 -14.80
N ALA A 190 -7.17 -2.42 -14.01
CA ALA A 190 -7.32 -2.39 -12.55
C ALA A 190 -8.77 -2.12 -12.13
N ALA A 191 -9.45 -1.16 -12.77
CA ALA A 191 -10.85 -0.85 -12.50
C ALA A 191 -11.77 -2.03 -12.87
N LEU A 192 -11.51 -2.72 -13.99
CA LEU A 192 -12.24 -3.92 -14.37
C LEU A 192 -12.05 -5.04 -13.33
N CYS A 193 -10.81 -5.30 -12.91
CA CYS A 193 -10.52 -6.28 -11.87
C CYS A 193 -11.22 -5.92 -10.55
N ALA A 194 -11.16 -4.66 -10.15
CA ALA A 194 -11.86 -4.16 -8.97
C ALA A 194 -13.37 -4.36 -9.05
N PHE A 195 -13.97 -4.11 -10.23
CA PHE A 195 -15.39 -4.29 -10.46
C PHE A 195 -15.81 -5.77 -10.44
N VAL A 196 -15.00 -6.65 -11.04
CA VAL A 196 -15.24 -8.11 -11.00
C VAL A 196 -15.16 -8.61 -9.56
N LEU A 197 -14.14 -8.19 -8.81
CA LEU A 197 -13.99 -8.51 -7.39
C LEU A 197 -15.18 -7.97 -6.57
N TRP A 198 -15.60 -6.74 -6.82
CA TRP A 198 -16.77 -6.15 -6.15
C TRP A 198 -18.04 -6.99 -6.32
N LYS A 199 -18.28 -7.51 -7.55
CA LYS A 199 -19.43 -8.37 -7.81
C LYS A 199 -19.34 -9.73 -7.15
N SER A 200 -18.12 -10.26 -6.96
CA SER A 200 -17.88 -11.60 -6.43
C SER A 200 -17.68 -11.63 -4.90
N LEU A 201 -17.78 -10.48 -4.20
CA LEU A 201 -17.63 -10.40 -2.76
C LEU A 201 -18.78 -11.07 -2.01
N ASN A 202 -18.46 -12.05 -1.18
CA ASN A 202 -19.43 -12.81 -0.38
C ASN A 202 -19.29 -12.58 1.13
N VAL A 203 -18.09 -12.25 1.61
CA VAL A 203 -17.75 -12.26 3.05
C VAL A 203 -17.45 -10.86 3.59
N ILE A 204 -16.77 -10.03 2.80
CA ILE A 204 -16.47 -8.64 3.18
C ILE A 204 -17.55 -7.71 2.66
N SER A 205 -17.95 -6.74 3.46
CA SER A 205 -18.91 -5.74 2.99
C SER A 205 -18.33 -4.94 1.81
N LYS A 206 -19.17 -4.68 0.82
CA LYS A 206 -18.76 -3.89 -0.36
C LYS A 206 -18.16 -2.54 0.00
N LYS A 207 -18.62 -1.94 1.12
CA LYS A 207 -18.09 -0.68 1.66
C LYS A 207 -16.64 -0.83 2.15
N GLN A 208 -16.32 -1.88 2.88
CA GLN A 208 -14.98 -2.16 3.40
C GLN A 208 -13.99 -2.47 2.27
N TYR A 209 -14.45 -3.23 1.27
CA TYR A 209 -13.64 -3.51 0.10
C TYR A 209 -13.34 -2.25 -0.72
N ALA A 210 -14.39 -1.48 -1.06
CA ALA A 210 -14.22 -0.24 -1.82
C ALA A 210 -13.27 0.74 -1.10
N TYR A 211 -13.41 0.85 0.21
CA TYR A 211 -12.54 1.69 1.00
C TYR A 211 -11.08 1.21 0.95
N SER A 212 -10.84 -0.08 1.17
CA SER A 212 -9.47 -0.64 1.11
C SER A 212 -8.84 -0.44 -0.27
N LEU A 213 -9.64 -0.52 -1.35
CA LEU A 213 -9.17 -0.31 -2.70
C LEU A 213 -8.79 1.15 -2.98
N ILE A 214 -9.59 2.11 -2.53
CA ILE A 214 -9.32 3.55 -2.70
C ILE A 214 -7.98 3.95 -2.08
N LEU A 215 -7.54 3.23 -1.04
CA LEU A 215 -6.26 3.50 -0.38
C LEU A 215 -5.03 3.05 -1.19
N VAL A 216 -5.21 2.22 -2.20
CA VAL A 216 -4.12 1.64 -3.00
C VAL A 216 -3.97 2.37 -4.34
N ILE A 217 -5.02 3.02 -4.80
CA ILE A 217 -5.02 3.85 -6.02
C ILE A 217 -4.52 5.25 -5.72
#